data_dcca5208b33cd92659a3a6978bf0911f
#
_entry.id   dcca5208b33cd92659a3a6978bf0911f
#
_cell.length_a   1.000
_cell.length_b   1.000
_cell.length_c   1.000
_cell.angle_alpha   90.00
_cell.angle_beta   90.00
_cell.angle_gamma   90.00
#
_symmetry.space_group_name_H-M   'P 1'
#
loop_
_entity.id
_entity.type
_entity.pdbx_description
1 polymer ?
#
loop_
_entity_poly.entity_id
_entity_poly.type
_entity_poly.pdbx_seq_one_letter_code
_entity_poly.pdbx_strand_id
1 'polypeptide(L)'
;YDAIRDNAMLSKWAGGLGNDWTPVRALGAYIKGTNGKSQGVVPFLKVANDTAVAVNQCFAPDTFVWTEKGCKAIQDIQVGDLVLGKAGYYRPVVKHMVYNQTEPMVEIKARHSAQTLKVTDGHPIWSMSIKNRNHTPKQVLEMLNKDELQVKYCEAGKLKVGDFIAQ
;
A
#
# COMPACT_ATOMS: atom_id res chain seq x y z
N TYR A 1 10.86 -2.69 19.85
CA TYR A 1 9.57 -2.74 19.12
C TYR A 1 8.57 -1.72 19.67
N ASP A 2 8.66 -1.30 20.92
CA ASP A 2 7.74 -0.32 21.53
C ASP A 2 7.79 1.03 20.80
N ALA A 3 8.97 1.53 20.45
CA ALA A 3 9.14 2.75 19.67
C ALA A 3 8.41 2.69 18.30
N ILE A 4 8.40 1.53 17.64
CA ILE A 4 7.67 1.37 16.36
C ILE A 4 6.16 1.45 16.60
N ARG A 5 5.67 0.82 17.66
CA ARG A 5 4.26 0.91 18.06
C ARG A 5 3.87 2.34 18.39
N ASP A 6 4.69 3.04 19.16
CA ASP A 6 4.43 4.41 19.58
C ASP A 6 4.48 5.37 18.37
N ASN A 7 5.40 5.16 17.43
CA ASN A 7 5.44 5.87 16.16
C ASN A 7 4.18 5.66 15.33
N ALA A 8 3.69 4.43 15.25
CA ALA A 8 2.43 4.13 14.56
C ALA A 8 1.25 4.83 15.20
N MET A 9 1.19 4.85 16.54
CA MET A 9 0.12 5.53 17.28
C MET A 9 0.18 7.05 17.11
N LEU A 10 1.37 7.65 17.17
CA LEU A 10 1.54 9.09 16.95
C LEU A 10 1.23 9.49 15.51
N SER A 11 1.66 8.70 14.52
CA SER A 11 1.33 8.93 13.11
C SER A 11 -0.18 8.87 12.87
N LYS A 12 -0.89 7.95 13.53
CA LYS A 12 -2.34 7.84 13.46
C LYS A 12 -3.07 9.14 13.87
N TRP A 13 -2.50 9.87 14.83
CA TRP A 13 -3.09 11.13 15.34
C TRP A 13 -2.47 12.37 14.72
N ALA A 14 -1.80 12.24 13.57
CA ALA A 14 -1.09 13.31 12.88
C ALA A 14 -0.07 14.05 13.77
N GLY A 15 0.47 13.36 14.78
CA GLY A 15 1.52 13.87 15.65
C GLY A 15 2.87 13.84 14.94
N GLY A 16 3.65 14.92 15.04
CA GLY A 16 5.05 14.91 14.67
C GLY A 16 5.82 13.95 15.58
N LEU A 17 6.74 13.17 15.01
CA LEU A 17 7.58 12.26 15.77
C LEU A 17 9.06 12.35 15.38
N GLY A 18 9.90 12.13 16.35
CA GLY A 18 11.34 12.00 16.14
C GLY A 18 11.86 10.79 16.91
N ASN A 19 12.76 10.05 16.31
CA ASN A 19 13.38 8.91 16.94
C ASN A 19 14.87 9.18 17.17
N ASP A 20 15.36 8.83 18.36
CA ASP A 20 16.79 8.81 18.63
C ASP A 20 17.39 7.49 18.11
N TRP A 21 18.27 7.61 17.15
CA TRP A 21 18.98 6.47 16.53
C TRP A 21 20.38 6.27 17.09
N THR A 22 20.81 7.09 18.04
CA THR A 22 22.14 7.01 18.68
C THR A 22 22.46 5.62 19.24
N PRO A 23 21.50 4.86 19.84
CA PRO A 23 21.77 3.52 20.34
C PRO A 23 21.98 2.46 19.27
N VAL A 24 21.70 2.78 17.97
CA VAL A 24 21.87 1.81 16.87
C VAL A 24 23.34 1.72 16.49
N ARG A 25 23.86 0.49 16.45
CA ARG A 25 25.26 0.25 16.06
C ARG A 25 25.54 0.73 14.64
N ALA A 26 26.74 1.26 14.42
CA ALA A 26 27.19 1.68 13.10
C ALA A 26 27.20 0.50 12.11
N LEU A 27 27.13 0.83 10.83
CA LEU A 27 27.25 -0.15 9.74
C LEU A 27 28.57 -0.92 9.86
N GLY A 28 28.50 -2.23 9.77
CA GLY A 28 29.66 -3.12 9.87
C GLY A 28 30.14 -3.42 11.29
N ALA A 29 29.58 -2.75 12.33
CA ALA A 29 29.96 -3.03 13.72
C ALA A 29 29.60 -4.48 14.10
N TYR A 30 30.51 -5.12 14.84
CA TYR A 30 30.35 -6.51 15.29
C TYR A 30 29.22 -6.67 16.32
N ILE A 31 28.44 -7.72 16.17
CA ILE A 31 27.34 -8.08 17.09
C ILE A 31 27.75 -9.33 17.89
N LYS A 32 28.20 -9.12 19.13
CA LYS A 32 28.76 -10.18 19.98
C LYS A 32 27.83 -11.40 20.18
N GLY A 33 26.54 -11.22 20.18
CA GLY A 33 25.57 -12.31 20.46
C GLY A 33 25.21 -13.19 19.24
N THR A 34 25.47 -12.74 18.02
CA THR A 34 25.07 -13.44 16.80
C THR A 34 26.20 -13.70 15.81
N ASN A 35 27.44 -13.33 16.15
CA ASN A 35 28.60 -13.35 15.24
C ASN A 35 28.37 -12.61 13.91
N GLY A 36 27.39 -11.71 13.87
CA GLY A 36 27.02 -10.94 12.70
C GLY A 36 27.61 -9.53 12.68
N LYS A 37 27.39 -8.83 11.58
CA LYS A 37 27.70 -7.40 11.44
C LYS A 37 26.43 -6.59 11.37
N SER A 38 26.43 -5.41 12.03
CA SER A 38 25.30 -4.49 12.00
C SER A 38 25.09 -3.94 10.59
N GLN A 39 23.83 -3.84 10.18
CA GLN A 39 23.42 -3.16 8.95
C GLN A 39 23.24 -1.64 9.15
N GLY A 40 23.58 -1.13 10.33
CA GLY A 40 23.42 0.29 10.67
C GLY A 40 21.97 0.70 10.87
N VAL A 41 21.71 1.99 10.74
CA VAL A 41 20.38 2.60 10.99
C VAL A 41 19.40 2.42 9.82
N VAL A 42 19.87 2.23 8.59
CA VAL A 42 19.04 2.23 7.38
C VAL A 42 17.87 1.24 7.42
N PRO A 43 18.03 -0.03 7.84
CA PRO A 43 16.91 -0.96 7.96
C PRO A 43 15.84 -0.50 8.96
N PHE A 44 16.26 0.15 10.05
CA PHE A 44 15.33 0.67 11.06
C PHE A 44 14.53 1.87 10.52
N LEU A 45 15.18 2.77 9.78
CA LEU A 45 14.52 3.89 9.09
C LEU A 45 13.48 3.37 8.09
N LYS A 46 13.84 2.30 7.36
CA LYS A 46 12.89 1.68 6.42
C LYS A 46 11.66 1.13 7.15
N VAL A 47 11.84 0.41 8.24
CA VAL A 47 10.72 -0.14 9.04
C VAL A 47 9.85 0.99 9.60
N ALA A 48 10.45 2.06 10.13
CA ALA A 48 9.70 3.22 10.63
C ALA A 48 8.88 3.90 9.53
N ASN A 49 9.48 4.10 8.35
CA ASN A 49 8.81 4.66 7.18
C ASN A 49 7.67 3.76 6.69
N ASP A 50 7.93 2.47 6.48
CA ASP A 50 6.92 1.51 6.01
C ASP A 50 5.75 1.40 7.00
N THR A 51 6.02 1.53 8.32
CA THR A 51 4.98 1.55 9.35
C THR A 51 4.14 2.83 9.26
N ALA A 52 4.76 3.99 9.11
CA ALA A 52 4.04 5.26 8.97
C ALA A 52 3.16 5.26 7.70
N VAL A 53 3.70 4.77 6.58
CA VAL A 53 2.94 4.62 5.32
C VAL A 53 1.76 3.66 5.51
N ALA A 54 1.97 2.50 6.15
CA ALA A 54 0.92 1.51 6.38
C ALA A 54 -0.24 2.02 7.25
N VAL A 55 0.05 2.91 8.21
CA VAL A 55 -0.98 3.52 9.09
C VAL A 55 -1.85 4.52 8.33
N ASN A 56 -1.32 5.16 7.30
CA ASN A 56 -2.00 6.22 6.53
C ASN A 56 -2.67 5.70 5.25
N GLN A 57 -2.63 4.39 4.97
CA GLN A 57 -3.22 3.78 3.78
C GLN A 57 -4.56 3.13 4.12
N CYS A 58 -5.65 3.80 3.81
CA CYS A 58 -6.99 3.33 4.11
C CYS A 58 -7.90 3.32 2.87
N PHE A 59 -8.84 2.38 2.89
CA PHE A 59 -10.02 2.36 2.03
C PHE A 59 -11.21 2.95 2.78
N ALA A 60 -12.14 3.58 2.04
CA ALA A 60 -13.41 3.98 2.62
C ALA A 60 -14.28 2.74 2.96
N PRO A 61 -15.22 2.88 3.90
CA PRO A 61 -16.29 1.91 4.09
C PRO A 61 -17.01 1.60 2.76
N ASP A 62 -17.66 0.45 2.71
CA ASP A 62 -18.39 -0.06 1.51
C ASP A 62 -17.52 -0.34 0.28
N THR A 63 -16.18 -0.26 0.41
CA THR A 63 -15.28 -0.76 -0.63
C THR A 63 -15.43 -2.27 -0.74
N PHE A 64 -15.75 -2.76 -1.95
CA PHE A 64 -15.90 -4.20 -2.17
C PHE A 64 -14.55 -4.92 -2.27
N VAL A 65 -14.50 -6.05 -1.60
CA VAL A 65 -13.36 -6.98 -1.61
C VAL A 65 -13.84 -8.33 -2.13
N TRP A 66 -13.15 -8.87 -3.12
CA TRP A 66 -13.42 -10.21 -3.63
C TRP A 66 -12.96 -11.27 -2.65
N THR A 67 -13.89 -12.10 -2.20
CA THR A 67 -13.64 -13.26 -1.36
C THR A 67 -13.95 -14.56 -2.12
N GLU A 68 -13.53 -15.70 -1.61
CA GLU A 68 -13.90 -17.01 -2.20
C GLU A 68 -15.43 -17.25 -2.24
N LYS A 69 -16.18 -16.55 -1.35
CA LYS A 69 -17.64 -16.63 -1.24
C LYS A 69 -18.40 -15.53 -1.98
N GLY A 70 -17.68 -14.73 -2.79
CA GLY A 70 -18.23 -13.60 -3.51
C GLY A 70 -17.74 -12.26 -2.98
N CYS A 71 -18.38 -11.18 -3.41
CA CYS A 71 -18.00 -9.83 -3.04
C CYS A 71 -18.54 -9.45 -1.64
N LYS A 72 -17.69 -8.85 -0.82
CA LYS A 72 -18.00 -8.46 0.57
C LYS A 72 -17.51 -7.04 0.83
N ALA A 73 -18.24 -6.23 1.58
CA ALA A 73 -17.77 -4.91 1.96
C ALA A 73 -16.56 -5.01 2.90
N ILE A 74 -15.60 -4.10 2.77
CA ILE A 74 -14.33 -4.19 3.50
C ILE A 74 -14.50 -4.20 5.01
N GLN A 75 -15.49 -3.45 5.54
CA GLN A 75 -15.79 -3.42 6.97
C GLN A 75 -16.35 -4.75 7.51
N ASP A 76 -16.90 -5.58 6.63
CA ASP A 76 -17.49 -6.87 7.00
C ASP A 76 -16.47 -8.03 6.88
N ILE A 77 -15.28 -7.77 6.37
CA ILE A 77 -14.20 -8.74 6.27
C ILE A 77 -13.69 -9.11 7.66
N GLN A 78 -13.52 -10.40 7.90
CA GLN A 78 -13.05 -10.94 9.17
C GLN A 78 -11.69 -11.64 9.01
N VAL A 79 -10.97 -11.76 10.14
CA VAL A 79 -9.75 -12.58 10.17
C VAL A 79 -10.09 -14.02 9.80
N GLY A 80 -9.35 -14.58 8.86
CA GLY A 80 -9.59 -15.90 8.30
C GLY A 80 -10.37 -15.91 6.98
N ASP A 81 -11.07 -14.82 6.62
CA ASP A 81 -11.69 -14.72 5.28
C ASP A 81 -10.59 -14.84 4.20
N LEU A 82 -10.91 -15.56 3.12
CA LEU A 82 -10.02 -15.69 1.98
C LEU A 82 -10.33 -14.60 0.95
N VAL A 83 -9.39 -13.69 0.75
CA VAL A 83 -9.51 -12.55 -0.18
C VAL A 83 -8.60 -12.71 -1.39
N LEU A 84 -9.06 -12.23 -2.55
CA LEU A 84 -8.30 -12.28 -3.80
C LEU A 84 -7.09 -11.34 -3.72
N GLY A 85 -5.91 -11.90 -3.83
CA GLY A 85 -4.65 -11.16 -3.85
C GLY A 85 -4.20 -10.80 -5.26
N LYS A 86 -3.21 -9.90 -5.34
CA LYS A 86 -2.61 -9.36 -6.58
C LYS A 86 -2.21 -10.44 -7.61
N ALA A 87 -1.78 -11.61 -7.15
CA ALA A 87 -1.33 -12.70 -8.01
C ALA A 87 -2.47 -13.61 -8.50
N GLY A 88 -3.74 -13.24 -8.27
CA GLY A 88 -4.89 -14.04 -8.64
C GLY A 88 -5.21 -15.22 -7.70
N TYR A 89 -4.50 -15.32 -6.58
CA TYR A 89 -4.74 -16.36 -5.58
C TYR A 89 -5.42 -15.80 -4.34
N TYR A 90 -6.29 -16.60 -3.73
CA TYR A 90 -6.91 -16.26 -2.45
C TYR A 90 -5.90 -16.38 -1.31
N ARG A 91 -5.94 -15.40 -0.39
CA ARG A 91 -5.08 -15.33 0.78
C ARG A 91 -5.91 -15.06 2.03
N PRO A 92 -5.58 -15.71 3.16
CA PRO A 92 -6.30 -15.47 4.40
C PRO A 92 -6.01 -14.05 4.94
N VAL A 93 -7.06 -13.39 5.41
CA VAL A 93 -6.93 -12.14 6.16
C VAL A 93 -6.35 -12.47 7.53
N VAL A 94 -5.18 -11.95 7.81
CA VAL A 94 -4.47 -12.19 9.09
C VAL A 94 -4.79 -11.13 10.14
N LYS A 95 -5.23 -9.95 9.72
CA LYS A 95 -5.58 -8.85 10.61
C LYS A 95 -6.54 -7.88 9.92
N HIS A 96 -7.56 -7.45 10.66
CA HIS A 96 -8.45 -6.37 10.25
C HIS A 96 -8.12 -5.12 11.08
N MET A 97 -7.92 -4.00 10.42
CA MET A 97 -7.57 -2.72 11.05
C MET A 97 -8.58 -1.67 10.62
N VAL A 98 -9.17 -0.99 11.60
CA VAL A 98 -10.13 0.10 11.37
C VAL A 98 -9.57 1.38 12.00
N TYR A 99 -9.57 2.45 11.22
CA TYR A 99 -9.09 3.76 11.65
C TYR A 99 -10.15 4.83 11.41
N ASN A 100 -10.27 5.78 12.32
CA ASN A 100 -11.01 7.00 12.07
C ASN A 100 -10.11 7.94 11.27
N GLN A 101 -10.40 8.07 9.98
CA GLN A 101 -9.59 8.85 9.05
C GLN A 101 -10.18 10.26 8.91
N THR A 102 -9.33 11.28 9.08
CA THR A 102 -9.67 12.70 8.90
C THR A 102 -9.02 13.32 7.67
N GLU A 103 -8.10 12.59 7.01
CA GLU A 103 -7.41 13.06 5.81
C GLU A 103 -8.33 13.02 4.58
N PRO A 104 -8.07 13.90 3.59
CA PRO A 104 -8.80 13.87 2.33
C PRO A 104 -8.68 12.51 1.65
N MET A 105 -9.78 12.06 1.08
CA MET A 105 -9.83 10.82 0.30
C MET A 105 -9.92 11.14 -1.18
N VAL A 106 -9.23 10.34 -1.99
CA VAL A 106 -9.26 10.40 -3.45
C VAL A 106 -10.32 9.42 -3.97
N GLU A 107 -11.17 9.91 -4.84
CA GLU A 107 -12.13 9.09 -5.57
C GLU A 107 -11.57 8.69 -6.93
N ILE A 108 -11.47 7.39 -7.18
CA ILE A 108 -11.00 6.82 -8.44
C ILE A 108 -12.15 6.10 -9.11
N LYS A 109 -12.59 6.63 -10.26
CA LYS A 109 -13.60 6.00 -11.09
C LYS A 109 -12.94 5.40 -12.32
N ALA A 110 -12.82 4.09 -12.37
CA ALA A 110 -12.29 3.38 -13.51
C ALA A 110 -13.40 3.07 -14.53
N ARG A 111 -13.05 3.11 -15.80
CA ARG A 111 -13.96 2.69 -16.89
C ARG A 111 -14.26 1.19 -16.74
N HIS A 112 -15.52 0.83 -16.86
CA HIS A 112 -16.01 -0.55 -16.66
C HIS A 112 -15.94 -1.08 -15.22
N SER A 113 -15.60 -0.25 -14.23
CA SER A 113 -15.77 -0.62 -12.84
C SER A 113 -17.20 -0.40 -12.37
N ALA A 114 -17.73 -1.35 -11.63
CA ALA A 114 -19.04 -1.23 -10.99
C ALA A 114 -19.01 -0.28 -9.78
N GLN A 115 -17.84 -0.01 -9.24
CA GLN A 115 -17.66 0.77 -8.02
C GLN A 115 -16.62 1.89 -8.20
N THR A 116 -16.90 3.04 -7.59
CA THR A 116 -15.89 4.09 -7.37
C THR A 116 -15.04 3.72 -6.15
N LEU A 117 -13.74 3.67 -6.33
CA LEU A 117 -12.80 3.39 -5.26
C LEU A 117 -12.50 4.69 -4.50
N LYS A 118 -12.67 4.69 -3.18
CA LYS A 118 -12.31 5.80 -2.29
C LYS A 118 -11.19 5.38 -1.37
N VAL A 119 -10.06 6.07 -1.47
CA VAL A 119 -8.83 5.74 -0.73
C VAL A 119 -8.13 7.01 -0.25
N THR A 120 -7.26 6.87 0.73
CA THR A 120 -6.38 7.97 1.13
C THR A 120 -5.43 8.37 -0.01
N ASP A 121 -4.98 9.63 -0.02
CA ASP A 121 -4.13 10.22 -1.06
C ASP A 121 -2.84 9.40 -1.32
N GLY A 122 -2.17 8.99 -0.25
CA GLY A 122 -0.95 8.17 -0.31
C GLY A 122 -1.17 6.68 -0.61
N HIS A 123 -2.42 6.21 -0.84
CA HIS A 123 -2.69 4.79 -1.05
C HIS A 123 -2.04 4.27 -2.34
N PRO A 124 -1.23 3.18 -2.29
CA PRO A 124 -0.55 2.68 -3.48
C PRO A 124 -1.51 1.91 -4.38
N ILE A 125 -1.75 2.45 -5.55
CA ILE A 125 -2.54 1.82 -6.60
C ILE A 125 -1.61 1.19 -7.63
N TRP A 126 -1.86 -0.08 -7.95
CA TRP A 126 -1.17 -0.77 -9.03
C TRP A 126 -1.62 -0.22 -10.36
N SER A 127 -0.77 0.54 -11.03
CA SER A 127 -1.18 1.38 -12.16
C SER A 127 -0.10 1.49 -13.21
N MET A 128 -0.51 1.97 -14.36
CA MET A 128 0.33 2.22 -15.50
C MET A 128 -0.09 3.55 -16.16
N SER A 129 0.88 4.43 -16.38
CA SER A 129 0.66 5.71 -17.07
C SER A 129 1.15 5.61 -18.51
N ILE A 130 0.31 6.02 -19.45
CA ILE A 130 0.62 6.02 -20.87
C ILE A 130 0.68 7.47 -21.37
N LYS A 131 1.83 7.84 -21.96
CA LYS A 131 2.03 9.21 -22.45
C LYS A 131 1.06 9.60 -23.57
N ASN A 132 0.72 8.68 -24.44
CA ASN A 132 -0.25 8.90 -25.53
C ASN A 132 -1.56 8.17 -25.22
N ARG A 133 -2.62 8.94 -24.99
CA ARG A 133 -3.94 8.43 -24.56
C ARG A 133 -4.78 7.83 -25.69
N ASN A 134 -4.29 7.84 -26.93
CA ASN A 134 -5.02 7.34 -28.11
C ASN A 134 -4.78 5.84 -28.37
N HIS A 135 -4.10 5.14 -27.47
CA HIS A 135 -3.90 3.71 -27.62
C HIS A 135 -5.18 2.92 -27.31
N THR A 136 -5.48 1.98 -28.18
CA THR A 136 -6.52 0.99 -27.92
C THR A 136 -6.06 -0.02 -26.87
N PRO A 137 -6.97 -0.71 -26.15
CA PRO A 137 -6.59 -1.75 -25.19
C PRO A 137 -5.68 -2.83 -25.79
N LYS A 138 -5.86 -3.17 -27.06
CA LYS A 138 -5.02 -4.14 -27.76
C LYS A 138 -3.58 -3.64 -27.94
N GLN A 139 -3.41 -2.39 -28.34
CA GLN A 139 -2.08 -1.76 -28.45
C GLN A 139 -1.37 -1.68 -27.10
N VAL A 140 -2.11 -1.35 -26.03
CA VAL A 140 -1.57 -1.34 -24.67
C VAL A 140 -1.07 -2.72 -24.24
N LEU A 141 -1.83 -3.78 -24.56
CA LEU A 141 -1.43 -5.15 -24.26
C LEU A 141 -0.17 -5.57 -25.05
N GLU A 142 -0.08 -5.16 -26.32
CA GLU A 142 1.12 -5.41 -27.14
C GLU A 142 2.35 -4.69 -26.59
N MET A 143 2.21 -3.43 -26.11
CA MET A 143 3.28 -2.67 -25.49
C MET A 143 3.72 -3.29 -24.14
N LEU A 144 2.78 -3.80 -23.34
CA LEU A 144 3.09 -4.55 -22.13
C LEU A 144 3.90 -5.82 -22.41
N ASN A 145 3.50 -6.57 -23.44
CA ASN A 145 4.19 -7.81 -23.83
C ASN A 145 5.60 -7.55 -24.38
N LYS A 146 5.89 -6.33 -24.84
CA LYS A 146 7.21 -5.90 -25.33
C LYS A 146 8.06 -5.21 -24.27
N ASP A 147 7.63 -5.19 -23.00
CA ASP A 147 8.26 -4.45 -21.89
C ASP A 147 8.43 -2.93 -22.14
N GLU A 148 7.65 -2.36 -23.07
CA GLU A 148 7.65 -0.93 -23.37
C GLU A 148 6.89 -0.11 -22.29
N LEU A 149 6.06 -0.78 -21.50
CA LEU A 149 5.29 -0.19 -20.41
C LEU A 149 5.54 -0.93 -19.10
N GLN A 150 5.76 -0.18 -18.04
CA GLN A 150 5.93 -0.74 -16.71
C GLN A 150 4.71 -0.48 -15.85
N VAL A 151 4.18 -1.55 -15.27
CA VAL A 151 3.16 -1.47 -14.23
C VAL A 151 3.86 -1.29 -12.88
N LYS A 152 3.49 -0.28 -12.13
CA LYS A 152 4.09 0.05 -10.83
C LYS A 152 3.07 0.58 -9.85
N TYR A 153 3.41 0.59 -8.57
CA TYR A 153 2.63 1.30 -7.59
C TYR A 153 2.76 2.81 -7.75
N CYS A 154 1.63 3.50 -7.80
CA CYS A 154 1.52 4.96 -7.79
C CYS A 154 0.58 5.36 -6.66
N GLU A 155 0.91 6.41 -5.92
CA GLU A 155 0.01 6.97 -4.92
C GLU A 155 -1.28 7.46 -5.58
N ALA A 156 -2.42 7.22 -4.95
CA ALA A 156 -3.73 7.55 -5.50
C ALA A 156 -3.85 9.02 -5.92
N GLY A 157 -3.34 9.95 -5.11
CA GLY A 157 -3.36 11.38 -5.40
C GLY A 157 -2.46 11.81 -6.57
N LYS A 158 -1.54 10.95 -7.01
CA LYS A 158 -0.66 11.20 -8.17
C LYS A 158 -1.21 10.63 -9.48
N LEU A 159 -2.29 9.87 -9.42
CA LEU A 159 -2.95 9.33 -10.61
C LEU A 159 -3.56 10.45 -11.45
N LYS A 160 -3.55 10.24 -12.75
CA LYS A 160 -4.12 11.18 -13.73
C LYS A 160 -5.24 10.52 -14.51
N VAL A 161 -6.21 11.33 -14.92
CA VAL A 161 -7.27 10.85 -15.82
C VAL A 161 -6.65 10.26 -17.09
N GLY A 162 -6.97 9.00 -17.37
CA GLY A 162 -6.41 8.23 -18.49
C GLY A 162 -5.30 7.25 -18.10
N ASP A 163 -4.87 7.23 -16.84
CA ASP A 163 -4.00 6.15 -16.33
C ASP A 163 -4.81 4.84 -16.26
N PHE A 164 -4.12 3.72 -16.44
CA PHE A 164 -4.71 2.39 -16.27
C PHE A 164 -4.44 1.90 -14.86
N ILE A 165 -5.44 1.32 -14.24
CA ILE A 165 -5.34 0.69 -12.92
C ILE A 165 -5.73 -0.79 -13.01
N ALA A 166 -5.07 -1.63 -12.23
CA ALA A 166 -5.50 -3.02 -12.05
C ALA A 166 -6.76 -3.04 -11.17
N GLN A 167 -7.72 -3.86 -11.56
CA GLN A 167 -8.97 -4.12 -10.85
C GLN A 167 -9.06 -5.59 -10.44
#